data_7822794f2e3340b519e4360e569f2207
#
_entry.id   7822794f2e3340b519e4360e569f2207
#
_cell.length_a   1.000
_cell.length_b   1.000
_cell.length_c   1.000
_cell.angle_alpha   90.00
_cell.angle_beta   90.00
_cell.angle_gamma   90.00
#
_symmetry.space_group_name_H-M   'P 1'
#
loop_
_entity.id
_entity.type
_entity.pdbx_description
1 polymer ?
#
loop_
_entity_poly.entity_id
_entity_poly.type
_entity_poly.pdbx_seq_one_letter_code
_entity_poly.pdbx_strand_id
1 'polypeptide(L)'
;PLFMQAGSFRETVKFGGNEKMSELKGACIIGQSGGPTSVINASALGVIETALKNTSITRVLGAEHGIVGVLNERLFDMGQEDPAELSLLKYPPSSALGSCRYKMADPDVDDTDYKRILEIFQKYDVRYFFYNGGNDSMDTCNKISKYMQKVGYECRVMGVPKTIDNDL
;
A
#
# COMPACT_ATOMS: atom_id res chain seq x y z
N PRO A 1 28.82 37.03 -5.55
CA PRO A 1 28.49 35.70 -5.07
C PRO A 1 27.53 35.82 -3.89
N LEU A 2 26.24 35.58 -4.17
CA LEU A 2 25.19 35.56 -3.16
C LEU A 2 25.12 34.17 -2.58
N PHE A 3 25.59 33.96 -1.35
CA PHE A 3 25.21 32.84 -0.53
C PHE A 3 24.09 33.32 0.40
N MET A 4 22.86 32.91 0.12
CA MET A 4 21.79 33.00 1.08
C MET A 4 21.96 31.87 2.10
N GLN A 5 22.10 32.24 3.37
CA GLN A 5 22.07 31.31 4.50
C GLN A 5 20.67 30.69 4.59
N ALA A 6 20.61 29.35 4.55
CA ALA A 6 19.40 28.61 4.85
C ALA A 6 19.10 28.74 6.35
N GLY A 7 18.13 29.57 6.67
CA GLY A 7 17.57 29.69 8.01
C GLY A 7 16.90 28.38 8.42
N SER A 8 17.32 27.84 9.56
CA SER A 8 16.72 26.67 10.21
C SER A 8 15.29 26.96 10.63
N PHE A 9 14.33 26.51 9.84
CA PHE A 9 12.92 26.50 10.25
C PHE A 9 12.66 25.16 10.98
N ARG A 10 12.96 25.11 12.28
CA ARG A 10 12.48 24.08 13.19
C ARG A 10 11.23 24.60 13.90
N GLU A 11 10.08 24.50 13.28
CA GLU A 11 8.83 24.49 14.05
C GLU A 11 8.64 23.11 14.68
N THR A 12 8.91 23.06 15.96
CA THR A 12 8.56 21.92 16.82
C THR A 12 7.06 21.97 17.06
N VAL A 13 6.27 21.26 16.26
CA VAL A 13 4.89 20.97 16.62
C VAL A 13 4.93 20.05 17.85
N LYS A 14 4.67 20.59 19.02
CA LYS A 14 4.47 19.82 20.25
C LYS A 14 3.11 19.15 20.16
N PHE A 15 3.06 17.89 19.75
CA PHE A 15 1.93 17.04 20.03
C PHE A 15 1.95 16.72 21.52
N GLY A 16 0.94 17.22 22.24
CA GLY A 16 0.75 16.92 23.64
C GLY A 16 0.31 15.46 23.79
N GLY A 17 0.95 14.76 24.73
CA GLY A 17 0.59 13.41 25.15
C GLY A 17 1.69 12.40 24.82
N ASN A 18 2.42 11.98 25.86
CA ASN A 18 3.32 10.83 25.87
C ASN A 18 2.50 9.51 25.87
N GLU A 19 1.62 9.30 24.91
CA GLU A 19 1.17 7.95 24.59
C GLU A 19 2.25 7.35 23.69
N LYS A 20 3.00 6.39 24.24
CA LYS A 20 3.81 5.47 23.46
C LYS A 20 2.85 4.84 22.44
N MET A 21 2.81 5.36 21.23
CA MET A 21 2.10 4.69 20.15
C MET A 21 2.68 3.28 20.07
N SER A 22 1.88 2.30 20.45
CA SER A 22 2.27 0.90 20.32
C SER A 22 2.58 0.68 18.83
N GLU A 23 3.78 0.18 18.57
CA GLU A 23 4.21 -0.13 17.21
C GLU A 23 3.21 -1.14 16.63
N LEU A 24 2.48 -0.72 15.59
CA LEU A 24 1.50 -1.58 14.93
C LEU A 24 2.25 -2.73 14.26
N LYS A 25 2.00 -3.97 14.70
CA LYS A 25 2.68 -5.15 14.17
C LYS A 25 1.71 -6.04 13.42
N GLY A 26 2.08 -6.48 12.21
CA GLY A 26 1.25 -7.35 11.39
C GLY A 26 1.75 -7.50 9.96
N ALA A 27 0.97 -8.17 9.13
CA ALA A 27 1.30 -8.41 7.73
C ALA A 27 1.12 -7.14 6.88
N CYS A 28 1.85 -7.11 5.76
CA CYS A 28 1.75 -6.12 4.71
C CYS A 28 1.17 -6.76 3.44
N ILE A 29 0.24 -6.08 2.77
CA ILE A 29 -0.16 -6.41 1.40
C ILE A 29 0.25 -5.27 0.47
N ILE A 30 0.81 -5.61 -0.70
CA ILE A 30 1.05 -4.71 -1.83
C ILE A 30 0.26 -5.18 -3.05
N GLY A 31 -0.51 -4.29 -3.65
CA GLY A 31 -1.20 -4.52 -4.93
C GLY A 31 -0.80 -3.50 -5.97
N GLN A 32 -0.84 -3.90 -7.25
CA GLN A 32 -0.63 -3.04 -8.40
C GLN A 32 -1.95 -2.84 -9.15
N SER A 33 -2.19 -1.66 -9.70
CA SER A 33 -3.48 -1.29 -10.31
C SER A 33 -3.35 -0.30 -11.46
N GLY A 34 -4.35 -0.28 -12.30
CA GLY A 34 -4.44 0.62 -13.45
C GLY A 34 -3.53 0.22 -14.61
N GLY A 35 -3.29 1.17 -15.51
CA GLY A 35 -2.41 0.96 -16.66
C GLY A 35 -0.96 0.71 -16.24
N PRO A 36 -0.29 -0.31 -16.79
CA PRO A 36 1.12 -0.56 -16.48
C PRO A 36 2.01 0.57 -17.01
N THR A 37 3.11 0.82 -16.28
CA THR A 37 4.13 1.81 -16.64
C THR A 37 5.51 1.19 -16.51
N SER A 38 6.54 1.90 -16.99
CA SER A 38 7.93 1.46 -16.86
C SER A 38 8.44 1.47 -15.40
N VAL A 39 7.75 2.15 -14.47
CA VAL A 39 8.21 2.34 -13.09
C VAL A 39 7.36 1.63 -12.04
N ILE A 40 6.22 1.06 -12.42
CA ILE A 40 5.27 0.47 -11.45
C ILE A 40 5.91 -0.69 -10.66
N ASN A 41 6.74 -1.48 -11.29
CA ASN A 41 7.45 -2.59 -10.64
C ASN A 41 8.55 -2.09 -9.72
N ALA A 42 9.29 -1.04 -10.09
CA ALA A 42 10.30 -0.45 -9.24
C ALA A 42 9.68 0.14 -7.94
N SER A 43 8.51 0.75 -8.05
CA SER A 43 7.77 1.26 -6.89
C SER A 43 7.31 0.11 -5.98
N ALA A 44 6.77 -0.98 -6.56
CA ALA A 44 6.38 -2.17 -5.81
C ALA A 44 7.59 -2.83 -5.12
N LEU A 45 8.72 -2.94 -5.81
CA LEU A 45 9.97 -3.46 -5.26
C LEU A 45 10.42 -2.64 -4.04
N GLY A 46 10.38 -1.31 -4.12
CA GLY A 46 10.73 -0.42 -3.01
C GLY A 46 9.89 -0.69 -1.76
N VAL A 47 8.57 -0.92 -1.94
CA VAL A 47 7.67 -1.31 -0.84
C VAL A 47 8.05 -2.68 -0.29
N ILE A 48 8.21 -3.70 -1.16
CA ILE A 48 8.52 -5.08 -0.77
C ILE A 48 9.84 -5.15 0.00
N GLU A 49 10.91 -4.60 -0.55
CA GLU A 49 12.23 -4.64 0.09
C GLU A 49 12.27 -3.92 1.44
N THR A 50 11.58 -2.77 1.53
CA THR A 50 11.51 -2.01 2.79
C THR A 50 10.67 -2.77 3.82
N ALA A 51 9.55 -3.34 3.40
CA ALA A 51 8.68 -4.12 4.27
C ALA A 51 9.35 -5.39 4.80
N LEU A 52 10.09 -6.11 3.95
CA LEU A 52 10.84 -7.32 4.36
C LEU A 52 11.94 -7.03 5.40
N LYS A 53 12.46 -5.82 5.42
CA LYS A 53 13.49 -5.38 6.39
C LYS A 53 12.92 -4.79 7.68
N ASN A 54 11.61 -4.53 7.73
CA ASN A 54 10.97 -3.87 8.86
C ASN A 54 10.46 -4.89 9.89
N THR A 55 10.92 -4.73 11.15
CA THR A 55 10.59 -5.66 12.25
C THR A 55 9.13 -5.63 12.68
N SER A 56 8.38 -4.58 12.35
CA SER A 56 6.95 -4.47 12.62
C SER A 56 6.10 -5.21 11.58
N ILE A 57 6.70 -5.58 10.43
CA ILE A 57 6.01 -6.30 9.37
C ILE A 57 6.35 -7.79 9.48
N THR A 58 5.34 -8.59 9.80
CA THR A 58 5.49 -10.02 10.05
C THR A 58 5.55 -10.86 8.77
N ARG A 59 4.92 -10.37 7.69
CA ARG A 59 4.83 -11.04 6.40
C ARG A 59 4.52 -10.03 5.30
N VAL A 60 5.10 -10.22 4.13
CA VAL A 60 4.85 -9.36 2.96
C VAL A 60 4.15 -10.17 1.88
N LEU A 61 2.96 -9.75 1.51
CA LEU A 61 2.09 -10.44 0.55
C LEU A 61 1.88 -9.57 -0.70
N GLY A 62 2.12 -10.13 -1.88
CA GLY A 62 1.80 -9.53 -3.16
C GLY A 62 0.39 -9.95 -3.62
N ALA A 63 -0.50 -9.01 -3.89
CA ALA A 63 -1.84 -9.32 -4.37
C ALA A 63 -1.85 -9.49 -5.90
N GLU A 64 -2.24 -10.67 -6.38
CA GLU A 64 -2.38 -10.95 -7.82
C GLU A 64 -3.52 -10.10 -8.41
N HIS A 65 -3.22 -9.34 -9.47
CA HIS A 65 -4.20 -8.43 -10.07
C HIS A 65 -4.84 -7.42 -9.08
N GLY A 66 -4.03 -6.87 -8.17
CA GLY A 66 -4.44 -5.78 -7.28
C GLY A 66 -5.58 -6.15 -6.33
N ILE A 67 -6.61 -5.29 -6.24
CA ILE A 67 -7.70 -5.50 -5.28
C ILE A 67 -8.52 -6.77 -5.57
N VAL A 68 -8.61 -7.19 -6.83
CA VAL A 68 -9.26 -8.44 -7.21
C VAL A 68 -8.57 -9.65 -6.59
N GLY A 69 -7.24 -9.61 -6.50
CA GLY A 69 -6.46 -10.63 -5.81
C GLY A 69 -6.74 -10.67 -4.31
N VAL A 70 -6.89 -9.51 -3.67
CA VAL A 70 -7.30 -9.45 -2.27
C VAL A 70 -8.67 -10.08 -2.07
N LEU A 71 -9.67 -9.68 -2.86
CA LEU A 71 -11.04 -10.18 -2.76
C LEU A 71 -11.13 -11.71 -2.97
N ASN A 72 -10.33 -12.25 -3.88
CA ASN A 72 -10.27 -13.69 -4.20
C ASN A 72 -9.20 -14.46 -3.41
N GLU A 73 -8.53 -13.79 -2.47
CA GLU A 73 -7.50 -14.41 -1.62
C GLU A 73 -6.32 -15.00 -2.43
N ARG A 74 -5.97 -14.35 -3.56
CA ARG A 74 -4.82 -14.73 -4.39
C ARG A 74 -3.63 -13.86 -4.01
N LEU A 75 -2.84 -14.36 -3.06
CA LEU A 75 -1.75 -13.64 -2.43
C LEU A 75 -0.46 -14.45 -2.52
N PHE A 76 0.61 -13.85 -3.02
CA PHE A 76 1.95 -14.41 -3.07
C PHE A 76 2.77 -13.97 -1.86
N ASP A 77 3.48 -14.88 -1.23
CA ASP A 77 4.40 -14.55 -0.14
C ASP A 77 5.74 -14.08 -0.69
N MET A 78 5.97 -12.76 -0.66
CA MET A 78 7.20 -12.16 -1.16
C MET A 78 8.45 -12.53 -0.34
N GLY A 79 8.26 -13.01 0.89
CA GLY A 79 9.36 -13.52 1.70
C GLY A 79 9.86 -14.90 1.28
N GLN A 80 9.14 -15.59 0.40
CA GLN A 80 9.56 -16.89 -0.19
C GLN A 80 10.32 -16.71 -1.51
N GLU A 81 10.29 -15.51 -2.08
CA GLU A 81 10.97 -15.22 -3.34
C GLU A 81 12.48 -15.03 -3.15
N ASP A 82 13.26 -15.44 -4.15
CA ASP A 82 14.70 -15.17 -4.16
C ASP A 82 14.97 -13.66 -4.19
N PRO A 83 15.75 -13.10 -3.26
CA PRO A 83 16.08 -11.68 -3.27
C PRO A 83 16.74 -11.19 -4.55
N ALA A 84 17.49 -12.05 -5.24
CA ALA A 84 18.11 -11.72 -6.53
C ALA A 84 17.04 -11.55 -7.62
N GLU A 85 16.04 -12.45 -7.67
CA GLU A 85 14.91 -12.36 -8.59
C GLU A 85 14.02 -11.14 -8.27
N LEU A 86 13.74 -10.88 -6.98
CA LEU A 86 13.00 -9.67 -6.58
C LEU A 86 13.70 -8.40 -7.06
N SER A 87 15.04 -8.33 -6.97
CA SER A 87 15.80 -7.16 -7.38
C SER A 87 15.69 -6.85 -8.88
N LEU A 88 15.33 -7.84 -9.70
CA LEU A 88 15.12 -7.67 -11.14
C LEU A 88 13.83 -6.90 -11.45
N LEU A 89 12.87 -6.80 -10.52
CA LEU A 89 11.61 -6.08 -10.74
C LEU A 89 11.78 -4.60 -11.12
N LYS A 90 12.93 -4.00 -10.83
CA LYS A 90 13.21 -2.62 -11.22
C LYS A 90 13.39 -2.40 -12.73
N TYR A 91 13.61 -3.45 -13.51
CA TYR A 91 13.93 -3.32 -14.92
C TYR A 91 12.75 -3.60 -15.87
N PRO A 92 11.90 -4.64 -15.67
CA PRO A 92 10.85 -4.95 -16.61
C PRO A 92 9.75 -3.89 -16.58
N PRO A 93 9.24 -3.49 -17.75
CA PRO A 93 8.00 -2.73 -17.83
C PRO A 93 6.80 -3.62 -17.48
N SER A 94 5.63 -2.98 -17.30
CA SER A 94 4.40 -3.67 -16.95
C SER A 94 4.28 -4.03 -15.46
N SER A 95 3.23 -4.73 -15.10
CA SER A 95 2.86 -5.01 -13.70
C SER A 95 3.19 -6.47 -13.37
N ALA A 96 4.22 -6.70 -12.57
CA ALA A 96 4.69 -8.05 -12.26
C ALA A 96 3.66 -8.86 -11.46
N LEU A 97 2.93 -8.21 -10.54
CA LEU A 97 1.83 -8.83 -9.80
C LEU A 97 0.52 -8.85 -10.59
N GLY A 98 0.53 -8.45 -11.86
CA GLY A 98 -0.69 -8.18 -12.61
C GLY A 98 -1.37 -6.89 -12.19
N SER A 99 -2.34 -6.47 -12.97
CA SER A 99 -3.11 -5.25 -12.73
C SER A 99 -4.59 -5.51 -12.96
N CYS A 100 -5.45 -4.69 -12.37
CA CYS A 100 -6.89 -4.72 -12.65
C CYS A 100 -7.43 -3.30 -12.81
N ARG A 101 -8.58 -3.22 -13.49
CA ARG A 101 -9.44 -2.04 -13.52
C ARG A 101 -10.74 -2.41 -12.80
N TYR A 102 -10.70 -2.38 -11.48
CA TYR A 102 -11.83 -2.68 -10.64
C TYR A 102 -12.24 -1.43 -9.87
N LYS A 103 -13.49 -1.02 -10.03
CA LYS A 103 -14.03 0.14 -9.33
C LYS A 103 -14.92 -0.35 -8.19
N MET A 104 -14.45 -0.15 -6.98
CA MET A 104 -15.24 -0.45 -5.78
C MET A 104 -16.41 0.55 -5.66
N ALA A 105 -17.57 0.04 -5.27
CA ALA A 105 -18.74 0.86 -4.96
C ALA A 105 -18.44 1.84 -3.81
N ASP A 106 -19.33 2.79 -3.60
CA ASP A 106 -19.31 3.59 -2.37
C ASP A 106 -19.68 2.67 -1.19
N PRO A 107 -18.92 2.65 -0.09
CA PRO A 107 -19.19 1.75 1.04
C PRO A 107 -20.50 2.04 1.77
N ASP A 108 -21.09 3.22 1.59
CA ASP A 108 -22.40 3.55 2.14
C ASP A 108 -23.55 3.07 1.24
N VAL A 109 -23.27 2.66 0.00
CA VAL A 109 -24.22 2.07 -0.96
C VAL A 109 -24.11 0.55 -0.98
N ASP A 110 -22.87 0.03 -1.08
CA ASP A 110 -22.58 -1.40 -1.08
C ASP A 110 -21.23 -1.65 -0.41
N ASP A 111 -21.24 -2.29 0.74
CA ASP A 111 -20.07 -2.59 1.54
C ASP A 111 -19.57 -4.05 1.42
N THR A 112 -20.12 -4.82 0.48
CA THR A 112 -19.81 -6.25 0.29
C THR A 112 -18.32 -6.49 0.10
N ASP A 113 -17.67 -5.74 -0.80
CA ASP A 113 -16.24 -5.84 -1.06
C ASP A 113 -15.41 -5.47 0.18
N TYR A 114 -15.84 -4.44 0.91
CA TYR A 114 -15.12 -3.97 2.10
C TYR A 114 -15.19 -4.97 3.25
N LYS A 115 -16.33 -5.64 3.43
CA LYS A 115 -16.48 -6.75 4.38
C LYS A 115 -15.55 -7.88 4.02
N ARG A 116 -15.47 -8.23 2.72
CA ARG A 116 -14.56 -9.27 2.24
C ARG A 116 -13.09 -8.90 2.48
N ILE A 117 -12.71 -7.66 2.19
CA ILE A 117 -11.35 -7.16 2.47
C ILE A 117 -11.05 -7.23 3.97
N LEU A 118 -12.01 -6.83 4.83
CA LEU A 118 -11.86 -6.91 6.28
C LEU A 118 -11.63 -8.36 6.76
N GLU A 119 -12.39 -9.32 6.24
CA GLU A 119 -12.20 -10.75 6.54
C GLU A 119 -10.78 -11.22 6.19
N ILE A 120 -10.29 -10.85 4.99
CA ILE A 120 -8.93 -11.18 4.55
C ILE A 120 -7.88 -10.49 5.43
N PHE A 121 -8.09 -9.22 5.76
CA PHE A 121 -7.18 -8.48 6.63
C PHE A 121 -7.12 -9.11 8.03
N GLN A 122 -8.24 -9.52 8.59
CA GLN A 122 -8.28 -10.21 9.87
C GLN A 122 -7.63 -11.60 9.80
N LYS A 123 -7.90 -12.36 8.73
CA LYS A 123 -7.34 -13.71 8.53
C LYS A 123 -5.81 -13.72 8.49
N TYR A 124 -5.21 -12.74 7.81
CA TYR A 124 -3.76 -12.64 7.62
C TYR A 124 -3.09 -11.65 8.58
N ASP A 125 -3.84 -11.07 9.54
CA ASP A 125 -3.39 -9.99 10.43
C ASP A 125 -2.74 -8.82 9.65
N VAL A 126 -3.40 -8.39 8.59
CA VAL A 126 -2.91 -7.31 7.73
C VAL A 126 -3.04 -5.97 8.44
N ARG A 127 -1.92 -5.31 8.69
CA ARG A 127 -1.85 -4.00 9.34
C ARG A 127 -1.33 -2.91 8.41
N TYR A 128 -0.81 -3.31 7.26
CA TYR A 128 -0.25 -2.42 6.25
C TYR A 128 -0.77 -2.82 4.88
N PHE A 129 -1.41 -1.90 4.19
CA PHE A 129 -1.92 -2.11 2.84
C PHE A 129 -1.38 -1.01 1.92
N PHE A 130 -0.59 -1.41 0.93
CA PHE A 130 -0.05 -0.52 -0.09
C PHE A 130 -0.73 -0.80 -1.42
N TYR A 131 -1.16 0.25 -2.09
CA TYR A 131 -1.82 0.11 -3.39
C TYR A 131 -1.18 1.05 -4.40
N ASN A 132 -0.46 0.45 -5.35
CA ASN A 132 0.31 1.18 -6.37
C ASN A 132 -0.54 1.35 -7.62
N GLY A 133 -0.92 2.60 -7.94
CA GLY A 133 -1.76 2.90 -9.08
C GLY A 133 -2.06 4.38 -9.28
N GLY A 134 -2.96 4.69 -10.21
CA GLY A 134 -3.39 6.06 -10.54
C GLY A 134 -4.46 6.59 -9.58
N ASN A 135 -5.15 7.68 -10.02
CA ASN A 135 -6.17 8.38 -9.23
C ASN A 135 -7.29 7.46 -8.73
N ASP A 136 -7.83 6.57 -9.55
CA ASP A 136 -8.86 5.61 -9.12
C ASP A 136 -8.35 4.66 -8.02
N SER A 137 -7.05 4.33 -8.05
CA SER A 137 -6.43 3.50 -7.01
C SER A 137 -6.25 4.27 -5.72
N MET A 138 -5.98 5.57 -5.78
CA MET A 138 -5.91 6.45 -4.61
C MET A 138 -7.31 6.63 -3.99
N ASP A 139 -8.36 6.75 -4.80
CA ASP A 139 -9.75 6.75 -4.32
C ASP A 139 -10.09 5.42 -3.62
N THR A 140 -9.68 4.29 -4.19
CA THR A 140 -9.83 2.97 -3.56
C THR A 140 -9.15 2.92 -2.18
N CYS A 141 -7.92 3.41 -2.07
CA CYS A 141 -7.20 3.52 -0.78
C CYS A 141 -7.98 4.35 0.23
N ASN A 142 -8.47 5.52 -0.19
CA ASN A 142 -9.24 6.42 0.67
C ASN A 142 -10.53 5.75 1.19
N LYS A 143 -11.27 5.07 0.32
CA LYS A 143 -12.49 4.32 0.68
C LYS A 143 -12.19 3.19 1.66
N ILE A 144 -11.17 2.36 1.39
CA ILE A 144 -10.75 1.28 2.29
C ILE A 144 -10.31 1.85 3.65
N SER A 145 -9.50 2.91 3.66
CA SER A 145 -9.05 3.55 4.90
C SER A 145 -10.22 4.03 5.77
N LYS A 146 -11.17 4.73 5.15
CA LYS A 146 -12.36 5.22 5.85
C LYS A 146 -13.22 4.07 6.40
N TYR A 147 -13.40 3.02 5.61
CA TYR A 147 -14.16 1.86 6.04
C TYR A 147 -13.50 1.14 7.23
N MET A 148 -12.17 0.92 7.18
CA MET A 148 -11.42 0.28 8.28
C MET A 148 -11.51 1.11 9.56
N GLN A 149 -11.42 2.45 9.46
CA GLN A 149 -11.64 3.35 10.60
C GLN A 149 -13.07 3.24 11.16
N LYS A 150 -14.10 3.22 10.29
CA LYS A 150 -15.52 3.09 10.67
C LYS A 150 -15.79 1.80 11.44
N VAL A 151 -15.15 0.70 11.06
CA VAL A 151 -15.32 -0.62 11.73
C VAL A 151 -14.31 -0.85 12.86
N GLY A 152 -13.43 0.10 13.16
CA GLY A 152 -12.47 0.01 14.26
C GLY A 152 -11.31 -0.97 14.01
N TYR A 153 -11.01 -1.30 12.75
CA TYR A 153 -9.88 -2.15 12.39
C TYR A 153 -8.64 -1.29 12.10
N GLU A 154 -7.65 -1.36 12.98
CA GLU A 154 -6.42 -0.58 12.82
C GLU A 154 -5.55 -1.15 11.69
N CYS A 155 -5.45 -0.41 10.59
CA CYS A 155 -4.64 -0.72 9.43
C CYS A 155 -4.12 0.58 8.80
N ARG A 156 -2.86 0.58 8.37
CA ARG A 156 -2.26 1.69 7.63
C ARG A 156 -2.47 1.44 6.13
N VAL A 157 -3.37 2.21 5.53
CA VAL A 157 -3.64 2.15 4.08
C VAL A 157 -2.87 3.28 3.41
N MET A 158 -1.98 2.94 2.49
CA MET A 158 -1.08 3.88 1.83
C MET A 158 -1.14 3.72 0.32
N GLY A 159 -1.51 4.79 -0.38
CA GLY A 159 -1.38 4.86 -1.83
C GLY A 159 0.07 5.07 -2.24
N VAL A 160 0.48 4.36 -3.30
CA VAL A 160 1.77 4.56 -3.98
C VAL A 160 1.42 5.09 -5.37
N PRO A 161 1.44 6.42 -5.57
CA PRO A 161 0.90 7.02 -6.78
C PRO A 161 1.75 6.70 -8.01
N LYS A 162 1.06 6.52 -9.11
CA LYS A 162 1.59 6.23 -10.42
C LYS A 162 0.83 7.06 -11.46
N THR A 163 1.37 8.21 -11.81
CA THR A 163 0.82 9.07 -12.86
C THR A 163 1.92 9.90 -13.50
N ILE A 164 1.81 10.14 -14.80
CA ILE A 164 2.66 11.04 -15.55
C ILE A 164 2.03 12.45 -15.63
N ASP A 165 0.73 12.53 -15.48
CA ASP A 165 -0.06 13.74 -15.70
C ASP A 165 -0.18 14.60 -14.43
N ASN A 166 0.28 14.10 -13.28
CA ASN A 166 0.16 14.75 -11.97
C ASN A 166 -1.30 15.11 -11.63
N ASP A 167 -2.20 14.17 -11.87
CA ASP A 167 -3.66 14.28 -11.74
C ASP A 167 -4.23 13.69 -10.44
N LEU A 168 -3.41 13.62 -9.40
CA LEU A 168 -3.76 13.04 -8.09
C LEU A 168 -4.32 14.09 -7.12
#